data_5794ee10f7e6875eb7fca05a98ca1705
#
_entry.id   5794ee10f7e6875eb7fca05a98ca1705
#
_cell.length_a   1.000
_cell.length_b   1.000
_cell.length_c   1.000
_cell.angle_alpha   90.00
_cell.angle_beta   90.00
_cell.angle_gamma   90.00
#
_symmetry.space_group_name_H-M   'P 1'
#
loop_
_entity.id
_entity.type
_entity.pdbx_description
1 polymer ?
#
loop_
_entity_poly.entity_id
_entity_poly.type
_entity_poly.pdbx_seq_one_letter_code
_entity_poly.pdbx_strand_id
1 'polypeptide(L)'
;MSNVTMKSKDTISAKLAECYITIGDRRYNFMSMTKAEFKFEKQKTEVAILGKTGKGNKSTGWKGTFSATMHYNTSVFRQMMLDFKNTGEDVYFDCQISNEDPSSAAGRQTITFMDCNIDSGILSKFDATSDDPLDEDIDGTFEDFSMPEAFKELEGMLEQS
;
A
#
# COMPACT_ATOMS: atom_id res chain seq x y z
N MET A 1 29.86 10.92 -24.01
CA MET A 1 28.97 10.65 -22.87
C MET A 1 28.02 9.53 -23.24
N SER A 2 28.04 8.42 -22.54
CA SER A 2 27.16 7.31 -22.81
C SER A 2 25.88 7.45 -21.96
N ASN A 3 24.74 7.23 -22.56
CA ASN A 3 23.47 7.19 -21.84
C ASN A 3 23.39 5.86 -21.08
N VAL A 4 23.10 5.95 -19.79
CA VAL A 4 22.86 4.77 -18.98
C VAL A 4 21.38 4.41 -19.07
N THR A 5 21.10 3.23 -19.53
CA THR A 5 19.73 2.74 -19.72
C THR A 5 19.44 1.64 -18.74
N MET A 6 18.22 1.67 -18.16
CA MET A 6 17.74 0.61 -17.27
C MET A 6 17.74 -0.74 -17.99
N LYS A 7 18.11 -1.77 -17.28
CA LYS A 7 18.13 -3.16 -17.77
C LYS A 7 16.93 -3.92 -17.20
N SER A 8 16.57 -5.01 -17.87
CA SER A 8 15.46 -5.87 -17.40
C SER A 8 15.68 -6.39 -15.98
N LYS A 9 16.94 -6.66 -15.61
CA LYS A 9 17.28 -7.11 -14.26
C LYS A 9 17.05 -6.05 -13.18
N ASP A 10 16.83 -4.80 -13.58
CA ASP A 10 16.57 -3.70 -12.64
C ASP A 10 15.08 -3.58 -12.30
N THR A 11 14.22 -4.34 -12.94
CA THR A 11 12.78 -4.33 -12.69
C THR A 11 12.40 -5.34 -11.61
N ILE A 12 11.26 -5.06 -10.95
CA ILE A 12 10.70 -5.94 -9.91
C ILE A 12 9.47 -6.66 -10.48
N SER A 13 9.42 -7.97 -10.30
CA SER A 13 8.24 -8.73 -10.68
C SER A 13 7.05 -8.35 -9.77
N ALA A 14 5.92 -8.07 -10.39
CA ALA A 14 4.71 -7.68 -9.67
C ALA A 14 4.16 -8.77 -8.75
N LYS A 15 4.55 -10.01 -8.98
CA LYS A 15 4.08 -11.17 -8.21
C LYS A 15 4.90 -11.45 -6.96
N LEU A 16 6.08 -10.87 -6.84
CA LEU A 16 7.02 -11.19 -5.76
C LEU A 16 6.90 -10.19 -4.62
N ALA A 17 5.93 -10.44 -3.77
CA ALA A 17 5.68 -9.63 -2.58
C ALA A 17 5.14 -10.50 -1.45
N GLU A 18 5.34 -10.00 -0.23
CA GLU A 18 4.77 -10.59 0.98
C GLU A 18 3.96 -9.52 1.70
N CYS A 19 2.82 -9.92 2.26
CA CYS A 19 1.96 -9.04 3.03
C CYS A 19 1.64 -9.68 4.38
N TYR A 20 1.95 -8.96 5.46
CA TYR A 20 1.61 -9.36 6.82
C TYR A 20 0.69 -8.32 7.43
N ILE A 21 -0.35 -8.79 8.11
CA ILE A 21 -1.30 -7.92 8.82
C ILE A 21 -1.28 -8.29 10.29
N THR A 22 -1.09 -7.29 11.14
CA THR A 22 -1.10 -7.46 12.60
C THR A 22 -2.32 -6.80 13.18
N ILE A 23 -3.17 -7.59 13.83
CA ILE A 23 -4.38 -7.15 14.51
C ILE A 23 -4.24 -7.49 15.98
N GLY A 24 -4.13 -6.47 16.84
CA GLY A 24 -3.84 -6.68 18.25
C GLY A 24 -2.49 -7.37 18.43
N ASP A 25 -2.50 -8.56 19.00
CA ASP A 25 -1.30 -9.38 19.23
C ASP A 25 -1.12 -10.50 18.19
N ARG A 26 -2.00 -10.57 17.18
CA ARG A 26 -1.97 -11.61 16.14
C ARG A 26 -1.40 -11.06 14.84
N ARG A 27 -0.46 -11.80 14.28
CA ARG A 27 0.14 -11.51 12.98
C ARG A 27 -0.29 -12.56 11.96
N TYR A 28 -0.90 -12.09 10.87
CA TYR A 28 -1.36 -12.96 9.78
C TYR A 28 -0.46 -12.79 8.58
N ASN A 29 -0.04 -13.92 7.98
CA ASN A 29 0.53 -13.90 6.64
C ASN A 29 -0.64 -13.87 5.66
N PHE A 30 -0.82 -12.73 4.98
CA PHE A 30 -1.99 -12.51 4.15
C PHE A 30 -1.76 -13.00 2.72
N MET A 31 -1.58 -14.31 2.59
CA MET A 31 -1.31 -14.97 1.31
C MET A 31 -2.49 -14.92 0.33
N SER A 32 -3.68 -14.58 0.80
CA SER A 32 -4.88 -14.44 -0.04
C SER A 32 -4.89 -13.15 -0.85
N MET A 33 -4.05 -12.20 -0.52
CA MET A 33 -4.02 -10.90 -1.19
C MET A 33 -3.33 -11.02 -2.55
N THR A 34 -4.02 -10.55 -3.59
CA THR A 34 -3.51 -10.61 -4.96
C THR A 34 -3.01 -9.26 -5.45
N LYS A 35 -3.50 -8.18 -4.86
CA LYS A 35 -3.14 -6.81 -5.25
C LYS A 35 -3.31 -5.89 -4.06
N ALA A 36 -2.37 -4.99 -3.88
CA ALA A 36 -2.47 -3.95 -2.86
C ALA A 36 -1.78 -2.69 -3.34
N GLU A 37 -2.36 -1.54 -3.03
CA GLU A 37 -1.82 -0.24 -3.37
C GLU A 37 -2.05 0.71 -2.21
N PHE A 38 -0.97 1.28 -1.70
CA PHE A 38 -1.00 2.26 -0.62
C PHE A 38 -0.52 3.59 -1.18
N LYS A 39 -1.30 4.65 -0.97
CA LYS A 39 -1.02 5.98 -1.53
C LYS A 39 -0.83 7.02 -0.45
N PHE A 40 0.10 7.90 -0.71
CA PHE A 40 0.39 9.08 0.10
C PHE A 40 0.01 10.32 -0.73
N GLU A 41 -0.82 11.18 -0.16
CA GLU A 41 -1.26 12.39 -0.83
C GLU A 41 -1.04 13.60 0.09
N LYS A 42 -0.28 14.57 -0.40
CA LYS A 42 -0.09 15.83 0.31
C LYS A 42 -1.29 16.74 0.13
N GLN A 43 -1.68 17.39 1.21
CA GLN A 43 -2.64 18.47 1.19
C GLN A 43 -1.87 19.78 1.04
N LYS A 44 -2.24 20.60 0.07
CA LYS A 44 -1.56 21.86 -0.22
C LYS A 44 -2.52 23.01 -0.22
N THR A 45 -2.01 24.16 0.20
CA THR A 45 -2.73 25.44 0.16
C THR A 45 -1.97 26.41 -0.72
N GLU A 46 -2.67 27.15 -1.57
CA GLU A 46 -2.07 28.18 -2.38
C GLU A 46 -1.68 29.37 -1.51
N VAL A 47 -0.51 29.94 -1.79
CA VAL A 47 0.05 31.08 -1.05
C VAL A 47 0.40 32.19 -2.04
N ALA A 48 -0.09 33.39 -1.76
CA ALA A 48 0.31 34.56 -2.51
C ALA A 48 1.75 34.95 -2.13
N ILE A 49 2.58 35.23 -3.13
CA ILE A 49 3.97 35.60 -2.91
C ILE A 49 4.21 36.99 -3.50
N LEU A 50 4.69 37.92 -2.66
CA LEU A 50 5.00 39.27 -3.08
C LEU A 50 6.07 39.28 -4.18
N GLY A 51 5.82 40.00 -5.24
CA GLY A 51 6.74 40.11 -6.38
C GLY A 51 6.59 39.01 -7.42
N LYS A 52 5.64 38.08 -7.24
CA LYS A 52 5.34 37.05 -8.22
C LYS A 52 3.90 37.15 -8.72
N THR A 53 3.70 36.89 -9.99
CA THR A 53 2.36 36.81 -10.59
C THR A 53 1.69 35.47 -10.33
N GLY A 54 2.50 34.39 -10.19
CA GLY A 54 2.00 33.07 -9.84
C GLY A 54 1.92 32.90 -8.34
N LYS A 55 1.13 31.90 -7.90
CA LYS A 55 0.99 31.54 -6.49
C LYS A 55 1.90 30.36 -6.16
N GLY A 56 2.46 30.35 -4.96
CA GLY A 56 3.14 29.20 -4.42
C GLY A 56 2.15 28.22 -3.78
N ASN A 57 2.60 27.01 -3.56
CA ASN A 57 1.82 25.97 -2.89
C ASN A 57 2.56 25.50 -1.65
N LYS A 58 1.90 25.55 -0.52
CA LYS A 58 2.46 25.10 0.76
C LYS A 58 1.77 23.83 1.22
N SER A 59 2.54 22.83 1.57
CA SER A 59 2.00 21.59 2.14
C SER A 59 1.50 21.84 3.55
N THR A 60 0.26 21.46 3.83
CA THR A 60 -0.38 21.62 5.13
C THR A 60 -0.58 20.32 5.89
N GLY A 61 -0.40 19.20 5.22
CA GLY A 61 -0.56 17.87 5.80
C GLY A 61 -0.52 16.81 4.74
N TRP A 62 -0.87 15.60 5.13
CA TRP A 62 -0.94 14.47 4.20
C TRP A 62 -2.07 13.52 4.60
N LYS A 63 -2.45 12.70 3.66
CA LYS A 63 -3.49 11.69 3.83
C LYS A 63 -2.99 10.38 3.23
N GLY A 64 -3.15 9.29 3.97
CA GLY A 64 -2.84 7.95 3.50
C GLY A 64 -4.10 7.17 3.19
N THR A 65 -4.14 6.55 2.02
CA THR A 65 -5.24 5.69 1.60
C THR A 65 -4.70 4.40 1.02
N PHE A 66 -5.49 3.34 1.09
CA PHE A 66 -5.12 2.09 0.47
C PHE A 66 -6.32 1.41 -0.19
N SER A 67 -6.02 0.60 -1.19
CA SER A 67 -6.96 -0.33 -1.79
C SER A 67 -6.28 -1.68 -1.97
N ALA A 68 -7.02 -2.76 -1.81
CA ALA A 68 -6.49 -4.10 -1.94
C ALA A 68 -7.54 -5.04 -2.52
N THR A 69 -7.07 -6.02 -3.27
CA THR A 69 -7.88 -7.11 -3.82
C THR A 69 -7.33 -8.42 -3.27
N MET A 70 -8.23 -9.30 -2.84
CA MET A 70 -7.85 -10.60 -2.31
C MET A 70 -8.85 -11.68 -2.73
N HIS A 71 -8.44 -12.92 -2.63
CA HIS A 71 -9.35 -14.03 -2.83
C HIS A 71 -10.42 -14.03 -1.72
N TYR A 72 -11.64 -14.36 -2.10
CA TYR A 72 -12.78 -14.43 -1.18
C TYR A 72 -12.75 -15.74 -0.40
N ASN A 73 -11.75 -15.86 0.49
CA ASN A 73 -11.52 -17.08 1.27
C ASN A 73 -11.12 -16.80 2.73
N THR A 74 -11.31 -15.57 3.19
CA THR A 74 -11.04 -15.19 4.57
C THR A 74 -12.12 -14.23 5.07
N SER A 75 -12.44 -14.32 6.35
CA SER A 75 -13.47 -13.48 6.98
C SER A 75 -12.87 -12.43 7.93
N VAL A 76 -11.55 -12.22 7.89
CA VAL A 76 -10.87 -11.31 8.81
C VAL A 76 -11.47 -9.91 8.76
N PHE A 77 -11.62 -9.36 7.55
CA PHE A 77 -12.15 -8.00 7.39
C PHE A 77 -13.66 -7.92 7.64
N ARG A 78 -14.40 -8.98 7.32
CA ARG A 78 -15.82 -9.06 7.65
C ARG A 78 -16.04 -9.08 9.17
N GLN A 79 -15.16 -9.76 9.90
CA GLN A 79 -15.21 -9.77 11.36
C GLN A 79 -14.94 -8.38 11.93
N MET A 80 -14.00 -7.62 11.35
CA MET A 80 -13.76 -6.23 11.76
C MET A 80 -14.99 -5.35 11.55
N MET A 81 -15.66 -5.49 10.41
CA MET A 81 -16.88 -4.73 10.11
C MET A 81 -18.02 -5.11 11.07
N LEU A 82 -18.16 -6.38 11.38
CA LEU A 82 -19.16 -6.87 12.33
C LEU A 82 -18.90 -6.32 13.74
N ASP A 83 -17.66 -6.35 14.19
CA ASP A 83 -17.26 -5.84 15.50
C ASP A 83 -17.54 -4.34 15.62
N PHE A 84 -17.22 -3.58 14.60
CA PHE A 84 -17.53 -2.15 14.55
C PHE A 84 -19.04 -1.89 14.64
N LYS A 85 -19.83 -2.63 13.86
CA LYS A 85 -21.29 -2.50 13.88
C LYS A 85 -21.87 -2.79 15.26
N ASN A 86 -21.35 -3.82 15.94
CA ASN A 86 -21.92 -4.28 17.22
C ASN A 86 -21.44 -3.43 18.41
N THR A 87 -20.20 -2.96 18.39
CA THR A 87 -19.60 -2.26 19.53
C THR A 87 -19.43 -0.76 19.33
N GLY A 88 -19.40 -0.30 18.07
CA GLY A 88 -19.07 1.08 17.74
C GLY A 88 -17.60 1.41 17.85
N GLU A 89 -16.76 0.44 18.17
CA GLU A 89 -15.31 0.63 18.28
C GLU A 89 -14.61 0.22 16.98
N ASP A 90 -13.75 1.10 16.47
CA ASP A 90 -12.95 0.80 15.29
C ASP A 90 -11.81 -0.16 15.66
N VAL A 91 -11.52 -1.06 14.72
CA VAL A 91 -10.37 -1.94 14.81
C VAL A 91 -9.28 -1.42 13.87
N TYR A 92 -8.16 -1.02 14.44
CA TYR A 92 -7.00 -0.59 13.69
C TYR A 92 -6.01 -1.75 13.57
N PHE A 93 -5.32 -1.81 12.45
CA PHE A 93 -4.34 -2.85 12.22
C PHE A 93 -3.10 -2.28 11.54
N ASP A 94 -2.00 -3.01 11.66
CA ASP A 94 -0.76 -2.67 10.96
C ASP A 94 -0.58 -3.61 9.77
N CYS A 95 -0.06 -3.07 8.67
CA CYS A 95 0.18 -3.84 7.46
C CYS A 95 1.65 -3.67 7.05
N GLN A 96 2.33 -4.77 6.81
CA GLN A 96 3.71 -4.77 6.35
C GLN A 96 3.79 -5.40 4.98
N ILE A 97 4.31 -4.67 4.01
CA ILE A 97 4.48 -5.15 2.64
C ILE A 97 5.96 -5.15 2.29
N SER A 98 6.44 -6.30 1.84
CA SER A 98 7.82 -6.47 1.36
C SER A 98 7.80 -6.86 -0.10
N ASN A 99 8.57 -6.14 -0.91
CA ASN A 99 8.79 -6.44 -2.31
C ASN A 99 10.23 -6.86 -2.49
N GLU A 100 10.44 -8.07 -2.98
CA GLU A 100 11.78 -8.58 -3.27
C GLU A 100 11.74 -9.52 -4.47
N ASP A 101 12.50 -9.18 -5.49
CA ASP A 101 12.72 -10.05 -6.64
C ASP A 101 14.18 -10.49 -6.62
N PRO A 102 14.46 -11.77 -6.33
CA PRO A 102 15.85 -12.27 -6.30
C PRO A 102 16.59 -12.07 -7.62
N SER A 103 15.85 -11.94 -8.73
CA SER A 103 16.43 -11.68 -10.05
C SER A 103 16.69 -10.20 -10.31
N SER A 104 16.25 -9.33 -9.40
CA SER A 104 16.40 -7.89 -9.55
C SER A 104 17.63 -7.36 -8.82
N ALA A 105 18.28 -6.37 -9.42
CA ALA A 105 19.37 -5.64 -8.77
C ALA A 105 18.89 -4.67 -7.71
N ALA A 106 17.58 -4.35 -7.67
CA ALA A 106 17.02 -3.38 -6.73
C ALA A 106 17.00 -3.85 -5.28
N GLY A 107 17.02 -5.16 -5.03
CA GLY A 107 16.98 -5.73 -3.69
C GLY A 107 15.58 -5.80 -3.12
N ARG A 108 15.45 -5.46 -1.84
CA ARG A 108 14.20 -5.60 -1.10
C ARG A 108 13.74 -4.25 -0.55
N GLN A 109 12.45 -4.00 -0.61
CA GLN A 109 11.82 -2.87 0.06
C GLN A 109 10.75 -3.37 1.01
N THR A 110 10.76 -2.89 2.24
CA THR A 110 9.75 -3.18 3.25
C THR A 110 9.17 -1.86 3.75
N ILE A 111 7.85 -1.74 3.69
CA ILE A 111 7.13 -0.59 4.24
C ILE A 111 6.08 -1.12 5.22
N THR A 112 6.05 -0.52 6.40
CA THR A 112 5.06 -0.83 7.43
C THR A 112 4.08 0.32 7.51
N PHE A 113 2.80 0.02 7.34
CA PHE A 113 1.71 0.98 7.46
C PHE A 113 1.03 0.78 8.81
N MET A 114 0.86 1.85 9.56
CA MET A 114 0.35 1.81 10.92
C MET A 114 -1.02 2.46 11.00
N ASP A 115 -1.84 1.95 11.91
CA ASP A 115 -3.20 2.43 12.16
C ASP A 115 -4.05 2.43 10.89
N CYS A 116 -4.03 1.30 10.20
CA CYS A 116 -4.88 1.08 9.04
C CYS A 116 -6.32 0.82 9.51
N ASN A 117 -7.28 1.38 8.78
CA ASN A 117 -8.70 1.21 9.06
C ASN A 117 -9.45 1.02 7.74
N ILE A 118 -10.41 0.13 7.75
CA ILE A 118 -11.23 -0.19 6.57
C ILE A 118 -12.37 0.81 6.44
N ASP A 119 -12.53 1.40 5.25
CA ASP A 119 -13.67 2.26 4.93
C ASP A 119 -14.84 1.45 4.37
N SER A 120 -14.55 0.46 3.54
CA SER A 120 -15.57 -0.35 2.88
C SER A 120 -15.04 -1.74 2.55
N GLY A 121 -15.96 -2.68 2.47
CA GLY A 121 -15.66 -4.05 2.09
C GLY A 121 -16.93 -4.78 1.67
N ILE A 122 -16.74 -5.98 1.14
CA ILE A 122 -17.84 -6.82 0.68
C ILE A 122 -18.24 -7.76 1.81
N LEU A 123 -19.54 -7.80 2.12
CA LEU A 123 -20.06 -8.68 3.16
C LEU A 123 -20.37 -10.08 2.64
N SER A 124 -20.95 -10.18 1.46
CA SER A 124 -21.30 -11.47 0.87
C SER A 124 -21.33 -11.35 -0.64
N LYS A 125 -20.87 -12.36 -1.33
CA LYS A 125 -20.76 -12.34 -2.77
C LYS A 125 -20.83 -13.76 -3.32
N PHE A 126 -21.54 -13.95 -4.43
CA PHE A 126 -21.46 -15.18 -5.22
C PHE A 126 -21.78 -14.85 -6.68
N ASP A 127 -21.26 -15.65 -7.59
CA ASP A 127 -21.56 -15.57 -9.03
C ASP A 127 -21.48 -16.97 -9.62
N ALA A 128 -22.65 -17.59 -9.80
CA ALA A 128 -22.76 -18.94 -10.30
C ALA A 128 -22.43 -19.07 -11.79
N THR A 129 -22.35 -17.94 -12.50
CA THR A 129 -22.08 -17.92 -13.94
C THR A 129 -20.59 -17.71 -14.27
N SER A 130 -19.78 -17.36 -13.29
CA SER A 130 -18.35 -17.12 -13.47
C SER A 130 -17.56 -18.42 -13.31
N ASP A 131 -16.59 -18.62 -14.20
CA ASP A 131 -15.62 -19.72 -14.09
C ASP A 131 -14.42 -19.36 -13.22
N ASP A 132 -14.27 -18.07 -12.85
CA ASP A 132 -13.16 -17.58 -12.04
C ASP A 132 -13.45 -17.72 -10.54
N PRO A 133 -12.43 -17.91 -9.72
CA PRO A 133 -12.57 -17.83 -8.26
C PRO A 133 -13.09 -16.45 -7.83
N LEU A 134 -13.80 -16.42 -6.73
CA LEU A 134 -14.29 -15.16 -6.18
C LEU A 134 -13.16 -14.33 -5.60
N ASP A 135 -13.21 -13.03 -5.88
CA ASP A 135 -12.32 -12.03 -5.32
C ASP A 135 -13.12 -11.00 -4.54
N GLU A 136 -12.47 -10.27 -3.65
CA GLU A 136 -13.06 -9.14 -2.94
C GLU A 136 -12.09 -7.98 -2.89
N ASP A 137 -12.67 -6.77 -2.90
CA ASP A 137 -11.93 -5.53 -2.79
C ASP A 137 -12.21 -4.88 -1.44
N ILE A 138 -11.17 -4.28 -0.86
CA ILE A 138 -11.29 -3.44 0.33
C ILE A 138 -10.62 -2.10 0.08
N ASP A 139 -11.15 -1.06 0.71
CA ASP A 139 -10.57 0.28 0.71
C ASP A 139 -10.46 0.76 2.14
N GLY A 140 -9.47 1.58 2.40
CA GLY A 140 -9.29 2.13 3.73
C GLY A 140 -8.27 3.25 3.78
N THR A 141 -7.89 3.59 5.00
CA THR A 141 -6.93 4.65 5.30
C THR A 141 -5.84 4.12 6.21
N PHE A 142 -4.69 4.78 6.21
CA PHE A 142 -3.64 4.55 7.21
C PHE A 142 -3.18 5.90 7.74
N GLU A 143 -2.70 5.92 8.98
CA GLU A 143 -2.34 7.17 9.65
C GLU A 143 -0.85 7.44 9.68
N ASP A 144 -0.02 6.40 9.59
CA ASP A 144 1.42 6.53 9.62
C ASP A 144 2.07 5.41 8.82
N PHE A 145 3.33 5.60 8.48
CA PHE A 145 4.11 4.56 7.81
C PHE A 145 5.60 4.74 8.09
N SER A 146 6.34 3.66 7.95
CA SER A 146 7.79 3.68 8.02
C SER A 146 8.36 2.77 6.93
N MET A 147 9.60 3.01 6.58
CA MET A 147 10.30 2.22 5.56
C MET A 147 11.57 1.63 6.18
N PRO A 148 11.44 0.50 6.93
CA PRO A 148 12.59 -0.14 7.56
C PRO A 148 13.67 -0.56 6.59
N GLU A 149 13.30 -0.86 5.35
CA GLU A 149 14.21 -1.31 4.32
C GLU A 149 13.81 -0.72 2.98
N ALA A 150 14.77 -0.15 2.26
CA ALA A 150 14.54 0.51 0.97
C ALA A 150 15.24 -0.26 -0.16
N PHE A 151 14.74 -0.13 -1.37
CA PHE A 151 15.44 -0.62 -2.54
C PHE A 151 16.82 0.03 -2.65
N LYS A 152 17.76 -0.71 -3.19
CA LYS A 152 19.09 -0.19 -3.48
C LYS A 152 19.03 0.74 -4.70
N GLU A 153 19.90 1.74 -4.72
CA GLU A 153 20.05 2.54 -5.91
C GLU A 153 20.58 1.68 -7.06
N LEU A 154 19.97 1.84 -8.23
CA LEU A 154 20.38 1.11 -9.42
C LEU A 154 21.68 1.69 -9.96
N GLU A 155 22.49 0.82 -10.57
CA GLU A 155 23.73 1.24 -11.21
C GLU A 155 23.44 2.29 -12.27
N GLY A 156 24.13 3.40 -12.22
CA GLY A 156 23.99 4.51 -13.14
C GLY A 156 22.87 5.49 -12.80
N MET A 157 22.06 5.22 -11.77
CA MET A 157 21.02 6.14 -11.34
C MET A 157 21.59 7.36 -10.63
N LEU A 158 22.62 7.16 -9.82
CA LEU A 158 23.32 8.26 -9.17
C LEU A 158 24.43 8.78 -10.11
N GLU A 159 24.29 10.04 -10.54
CA GLU A 159 25.29 10.68 -11.36
C GLU A 159 26.42 11.18 -10.49
N GLN A 160 27.65 10.77 -10.83
CA GLN A 160 28.83 11.25 -10.12
C GLN A 160 29.40 12.46 -10.87
N SER A 161 29.54 13.55 -10.16
CA SER A 161 30.14 14.78 -10.67
C SER A 161 31.65 14.79 -10.44
#